data_509e16403fdff44fb51b94d8312dae4d
#
_entry.id   509e16403fdff44fb51b94d8312dae4d
#
_cell.length_a   1.000
_cell.length_b   1.000
_cell.length_c   1.000
_cell.angle_alpha   90.00
_cell.angle_beta   90.00
_cell.angle_gamma   90.00
#
_symmetry.space_group_name_H-M   'P 1'
#
loop_
_entity.id
_entity.type
_entity.pdbx_description
1 polymer ?
#
loop_
_entity_poly.entity_id
_entity_poly.type
_entity_poly.pdbx_seq_one_letter_code
_entity_poly.pdbx_strand_id
1 'polypeptide(L)'
;MKNLSVIIQARMGSHRLPGKILKKIANNSLLDWVIKRVKKSKKIKKIILATTKNEKDDILQEIASRNKIFFFRGQNQDVLGRFYKAAKTHGAEVVVRVCADNPFIDRKLIDLLIEKFKSKKYDYICNHQNRLNSKYADGFGAEIFSLELLQKLFNNAKKKAQREHVTQYVWDNKKKFRILALQAPKSLAYPSLKFDINTLKDLNYIKKFVRANKISLLSTASDIVKYKLKENKPKEVKL
;
A
#
# COMPACT_ATOMS: atom_id res chain seq x y z
N MET A 1 -5.70 -16.47 -11.76
CA MET A 1 -4.44 -15.80 -12.12
C MET A 1 -3.32 -16.61 -11.52
N LYS A 2 -2.48 -17.16 -12.36
CA LYS A 2 -1.24 -17.81 -11.94
C LYS A 2 -0.28 -16.67 -11.49
N ASN A 3 0.59 -16.93 -10.54
CA ASN A 3 1.69 -16.04 -10.14
C ASN A 3 1.32 -14.58 -9.75
N LEU A 4 0.22 -14.38 -9.00
CA LEU A 4 -0.09 -13.09 -8.38
C LEU A 4 0.81 -12.86 -7.17
N SER A 5 1.46 -11.68 -7.11
CA SER A 5 2.32 -11.28 -6.00
C SER A 5 1.94 -9.90 -5.48
N VAL A 6 2.00 -9.72 -4.15
CA VAL A 6 2.03 -8.39 -3.57
C VAL A 6 3.47 -7.92 -3.46
N ILE A 7 3.75 -6.70 -3.90
CA ILE A 7 5.05 -6.05 -3.63
C ILE A 7 4.82 -4.92 -2.63
N ILE A 8 5.45 -5.04 -1.47
CA ILE A 8 5.48 -4.01 -0.44
C ILE A 8 6.80 -3.27 -0.57
N GLN A 9 6.71 -1.97 -0.82
CA GLN A 9 7.87 -1.10 -0.88
C GLN A 9 8.17 -0.53 0.51
N ALA A 10 9.40 -0.69 0.99
CA ALA A 10 9.85 -0.11 2.24
C ALA A 10 11.33 0.30 2.17
N ARG A 11 11.72 1.35 2.90
CA ARG A 11 13.12 1.76 3.13
C ARG A 11 13.25 2.52 4.44
N MET A 12 14.43 2.51 5.02
CA MET A 12 14.75 3.27 6.25
C MET A 12 14.85 4.77 6.01
N GLY A 13 15.23 5.18 4.81
CA GLY A 13 15.53 6.57 4.42
C GLY A 13 14.28 7.43 4.18
N SER A 14 13.36 7.51 5.14
CA SER A 14 12.25 8.47 5.11
C SER A 14 12.74 9.85 5.58
N HIS A 15 12.61 10.90 4.75
CA HIS A 15 13.05 12.25 5.12
C HIS A 15 12.25 12.84 6.29
N ARG A 16 10.92 12.70 6.28
CA ARG A 16 10.01 13.29 7.27
C ARG A 16 9.95 12.53 8.60
N LEU A 17 10.24 11.24 8.58
CA LEU A 17 10.26 10.37 9.77
C LEU A 17 11.26 9.23 9.54
N PRO A 18 12.57 9.45 9.82
CA PRO A 18 13.60 8.43 9.65
C PRO A 18 13.26 7.14 10.42
N GLY A 19 13.47 6.00 9.78
CA GLY A 19 13.18 4.70 10.38
C GLY A 19 11.70 4.42 10.65
N LYS A 20 10.77 5.18 10.03
CA LYS A 20 9.32 5.08 10.33
C LYS A 20 8.78 3.65 10.27
N ILE A 21 9.29 2.83 9.34
CA ILE A 21 8.82 1.46 9.13
C ILE A 21 9.13 0.52 10.29
N LEU A 22 10.11 0.86 11.15
CA LEU A 22 10.44 0.13 12.39
C LEU A 22 9.69 0.67 13.62
N LYS A 23 9.05 1.84 13.53
CA LYS A 23 8.29 2.41 14.64
C LYS A 23 7.10 1.51 14.98
N LYS A 24 6.87 1.27 16.27
CA LYS A 24 5.83 0.34 16.74
C LYS A 24 4.42 0.93 16.62
N ILE A 25 3.48 0.11 16.15
CA ILE A 25 2.04 0.28 16.30
C ILE A 25 1.55 -0.95 17.08
N ALA A 26 0.99 -0.74 18.27
CA ALA A 26 0.78 -1.81 19.22
C ALA A 26 2.09 -2.63 19.42
N ASN A 27 2.05 -3.94 19.28
CA ASN A 27 3.21 -4.83 19.50
C ASN A 27 3.99 -5.15 18.20
N ASN A 28 3.71 -4.45 17.09
CA ASN A 28 4.36 -4.72 15.81
C ASN A 28 5.06 -3.47 15.29
N SER A 29 6.17 -3.63 14.54
CA SER A 29 6.65 -2.52 13.73
C SER A 29 5.59 -2.14 12.69
N LEU A 30 5.62 -0.91 12.16
CA LEU A 30 4.71 -0.48 11.09
C LEU A 30 4.77 -1.45 9.91
N LEU A 31 5.97 -1.88 9.52
CA LEU A 31 6.15 -2.81 8.41
C LEU A 31 5.56 -4.19 8.72
N ASP A 32 5.83 -4.76 9.91
CA ASP A 32 5.22 -6.03 10.34
C ASP A 32 3.70 -5.94 10.36
N TRP A 33 3.17 -4.81 10.85
CA TRP A 33 1.73 -4.56 10.89
C TRP A 33 1.12 -4.61 9.49
N VAL A 34 1.71 -3.90 8.52
CA VAL A 34 1.28 -3.91 7.12
C VAL A 34 1.38 -5.32 6.52
N ILE A 35 2.53 -6.00 6.67
CA ILE A 35 2.74 -7.36 6.15
C ILE A 35 1.68 -8.32 6.71
N LYS A 36 1.46 -8.30 8.03
CA LYS A 36 0.48 -9.17 8.69
C LYS A 36 -0.95 -8.90 8.22
N ARG A 37 -1.31 -7.64 7.94
CA ARG A 37 -2.63 -7.29 7.39
C ARG A 37 -2.78 -7.79 5.95
N VAL A 38 -1.76 -7.61 5.11
CA VAL A 38 -1.73 -8.12 3.73
C VAL A 38 -1.88 -9.65 3.71
N LYS A 39 -1.22 -10.36 4.63
CA LYS A 39 -1.34 -11.83 4.77
C LYS A 39 -2.75 -12.32 5.10
N LYS A 40 -3.64 -11.44 5.59
CA LYS A 40 -5.04 -11.80 5.86
C LYS A 40 -5.91 -11.83 4.59
N SER A 41 -5.42 -11.40 3.44
CA SER A 41 -6.10 -11.60 2.16
C SER A 41 -6.18 -13.09 1.83
N LYS A 42 -7.34 -13.54 1.36
CA LYS A 42 -7.57 -14.94 0.95
C LYS A 42 -6.99 -15.26 -0.43
N LYS A 43 -6.64 -14.22 -1.21
CA LYS A 43 -6.21 -14.35 -2.61
C LYS A 43 -4.71 -14.22 -2.81
N ILE A 44 -3.98 -13.77 -1.79
CA ILE A 44 -2.54 -13.54 -1.85
C ILE A 44 -1.80 -14.78 -1.35
N LYS A 45 -0.91 -15.30 -2.20
CA LYS A 45 -0.03 -16.44 -1.85
C LYS A 45 1.44 -16.02 -1.78
N LYS A 46 1.81 -14.92 -2.43
CA LYS A 46 3.19 -14.46 -2.52
C LYS A 46 3.28 -12.97 -2.14
N ILE A 47 4.18 -12.66 -1.21
CA ILE A 47 4.49 -11.29 -0.80
C ILE A 47 6.00 -11.08 -1.00
N ILE A 48 6.38 -9.99 -1.62
CA ILE A 48 7.77 -9.59 -1.86
C ILE A 48 7.99 -8.26 -1.15
N LEU A 49 8.96 -8.21 -0.24
CA LEU A 49 9.43 -6.94 0.33
C LEU A 49 10.53 -6.38 -0.57
N ALA A 50 10.27 -5.25 -1.21
CA ALA A 50 11.20 -4.59 -2.12
C ALA A 50 11.85 -3.37 -1.45
N THR A 51 13.17 -3.42 -1.26
CA THR A 51 13.95 -2.35 -0.62
C THR A 51 15.16 -1.92 -1.43
N THR A 52 15.98 -1.02 -0.88
CA THR A 52 17.16 -0.51 -1.54
C THR A 52 18.41 -1.35 -1.24
N LYS A 53 19.51 -1.04 -1.95
CA LYS A 53 20.83 -1.61 -1.67
C LYS A 53 21.60 -0.87 -0.57
N ASN A 54 20.97 0.12 0.09
CA ASN A 54 21.59 0.84 1.18
C ASN A 54 21.74 -0.08 2.42
N GLU A 55 22.87 -0.07 3.08
CA GLU A 55 23.15 -0.87 4.28
C GLU A 55 22.15 -0.62 5.41
N LYS A 56 21.64 0.62 5.56
CA LYS A 56 20.58 0.95 6.52
C LYS A 56 19.31 0.12 6.32
N ASP A 57 19.12 -0.46 5.13
CA ASP A 57 17.98 -1.30 4.80
C ASP A 57 18.23 -2.80 5.05
N ASP A 58 19.40 -3.21 5.56
CA ASP A 58 19.76 -4.62 5.80
C ASP A 58 18.80 -5.27 6.82
N ILE A 59 18.40 -4.52 7.82
CA ILE A 59 17.39 -4.95 8.82
C ILE A 59 16.07 -5.42 8.19
N LEU A 60 15.76 -4.96 6.96
CA LEU A 60 14.55 -5.36 6.26
C LEU A 60 14.60 -6.80 5.75
N GLN A 61 15.78 -7.35 5.55
CA GLN A 61 15.97 -8.76 5.23
C GLN A 61 15.56 -9.66 6.42
N GLU A 62 15.92 -9.28 7.64
CA GLU A 62 15.51 -9.99 8.84
C GLU A 62 13.98 -9.95 9.01
N ILE A 63 13.37 -8.77 8.73
CA ILE A 63 11.91 -8.63 8.74
C ILE A 63 11.25 -9.52 7.71
N ALA A 64 11.80 -9.62 6.51
CA ALA A 64 11.29 -10.51 5.48
C ALA A 64 11.39 -11.97 5.92
N SER A 65 12.53 -12.40 6.45
CA SER A 65 12.79 -13.77 6.93
C SER A 65 11.81 -14.18 8.04
N ARG A 66 11.70 -13.38 9.12
CA ARG A 66 10.79 -13.70 10.23
C ARG A 66 9.31 -13.68 9.82
N ASN A 67 8.97 -12.89 8.81
CA ASN A 67 7.63 -12.91 8.22
C ASN A 67 7.45 -13.99 7.14
N LYS A 68 8.47 -14.78 6.81
CA LYS A 68 8.42 -15.82 5.76
C LYS A 68 7.87 -15.26 4.45
N ILE A 69 8.45 -14.15 3.96
CA ILE A 69 8.12 -13.52 2.68
C ILE A 69 9.37 -13.35 1.83
N PHE A 70 9.19 -13.20 0.53
CA PHE A 70 10.29 -12.97 -0.40
C PHE A 70 10.90 -11.59 -0.19
N PHE A 71 12.17 -11.46 -0.55
CA PHE A 71 12.95 -10.25 -0.38
C PHE A 71 13.68 -9.87 -1.67
N PHE A 72 13.71 -8.57 -1.99
CA PHE A 72 14.42 -8.04 -3.16
C PHE A 72 15.07 -6.70 -2.84
N ARG A 73 16.31 -6.52 -3.30
CA ARG A 73 17.06 -5.25 -3.18
C ARG A 73 17.33 -4.65 -4.56
N GLY A 74 17.06 -3.38 -4.71
CA GLY A 74 17.28 -2.63 -5.96
C GLY A 74 17.81 -1.22 -5.73
N GLN A 75 17.94 -0.44 -6.81
CA GLN A 75 18.45 0.91 -6.74
C GLN A 75 17.56 1.82 -5.88
N ASN A 76 18.16 2.77 -5.15
CA ASN A 76 17.45 3.67 -4.25
C ASN A 76 16.54 4.64 -5.00
N GLN A 77 17.05 5.30 -6.03
CA GLN A 77 16.30 6.34 -6.77
C GLN A 77 15.37 5.80 -7.84
N ASP A 78 15.56 4.55 -8.30
CA ASP A 78 14.75 3.91 -9.31
C ASP A 78 13.74 2.95 -8.70
N VAL A 79 12.67 3.51 -8.13
CA VAL A 79 11.62 2.72 -7.50
C VAL A 79 10.87 1.86 -8.52
N LEU A 80 10.56 2.42 -9.69
CA LEU A 80 9.91 1.67 -10.78
C LEU A 80 10.76 0.48 -11.22
N GLY A 81 12.06 0.69 -11.46
CA GLY A 81 12.97 -0.39 -11.81
C GLY A 81 13.11 -1.44 -10.71
N ARG A 82 13.06 -1.03 -9.44
CA ARG A 82 13.06 -1.95 -8.31
C ARG A 82 11.81 -2.84 -8.31
N PHE A 83 10.60 -2.26 -8.56
CA PHE A 83 9.36 -3.01 -8.69
C PHE A 83 9.41 -4.00 -9.86
N TYR A 84 9.84 -3.54 -11.06
CA TYR A 84 9.93 -4.38 -12.23
C TYR A 84 10.88 -5.56 -12.02
N LYS A 85 12.09 -5.29 -11.52
CA LYS A 85 13.09 -6.34 -11.25
C LYS A 85 12.63 -7.29 -10.16
N ALA A 86 12.02 -6.80 -9.06
CA ALA A 86 11.45 -7.64 -8.01
C ALA A 86 10.37 -8.59 -8.57
N ALA A 87 9.44 -8.05 -9.36
CA ALA A 87 8.38 -8.85 -10.00
C ALA A 87 8.97 -9.92 -10.92
N LYS A 88 9.91 -9.55 -11.79
CA LYS A 88 10.56 -10.46 -12.76
C LYS A 88 11.35 -11.56 -12.05
N THR A 89 12.22 -11.21 -11.09
CA THR A 89 13.05 -12.16 -10.33
C THR A 89 12.20 -13.21 -9.61
N HIS A 90 11.04 -12.82 -9.09
CA HIS A 90 10.16 -13.73 -8.36
C HIS A 90 9.03 -14.31 -9.20
N GLY A 91 9.07 -14.17 -10.53
CA GLY A 91 8.11 -14.77 -11.46
C GLY A 91 6.66 -14.27 -11.27
N ALA A 92 6.47 -13.01 -10.87
CA ALA A 92 5.14 -12.43 -10.73
C ALA A 92 4.60 -12.03 -12.11
N GLU A 93 3.44 -12.53 -12.49
CA GLU A 93 2.71 -12.11 -13.71
C GLU A 93 1.77 -10.94 -13.43
N VAL A 94 1.23 -10.89 -12.22
CA VAL A 94 0.35 -9.82 -11.73
C VAL A 94 0.88 -9.29 -10.42
N VAL A 95 0.94 -7.97 -10.29
CA VAL A 95 1.47 -7.26 -9.14
C VAL A 95 0.37 -6.46 -8.47
N VAL A 96 0.20 -6.66 -7.16
CA VAL A 96 -0.50 -5.74 -6.28
C VAL A 96 0.55 -4.89 -5.57
N ARG A 97 0.51 -3.58 -5.78
CA ARG A 97 1.39 -2.62 -5.10
C ARG A 97 0.77 -2.16 -3.79
N VAL A 98 1.53 -2.25 -2.70
CA VAL A 98 1.17 -1.75 -1.37
C VAL A 98 2.30 -0.87 -0.82
N CYS A 99 1.94 0.26 -0.23
CA CYS A 99 2.87 1.15 0.45
C CYS A 99 2.98 0.79 1.94
N ALA A 100 4.21 0.74 2.46
CA ALA A 100 4.47 0.37 3.86
C ALA A 100 4.04 1.44 4.89
N ASP A 101 3.61 2.62 4.45
CA ASP A 101 3.12 3.70 5.30
C ASP A 101 1.59 3.72 5.50
N ASN A 102 0.90 2.73 4.92
CA ASN A 102 -0.55 2.56 5.04
C ASN A 102 -0.89 1.50 6.11
N PRO A 103 -0.95 1.86 7.40
CA PRO A 103 -1.15 0.90 8.49
C PRO A 103 -2.50 0.18 8.41
N PHE A 104 -3.48 0.77 7.73
CA PHE A 104 -4.82 0.22 7.62
C PHE A 104 -5.15 -0.38 6.26
N ILE A 105 -4.10 -0.73 5.47
CA ILE A 105 -4.33 -1.51 4.24
C ILE A 105 -5.35 -2.63 4.49
N ASP A 106 -6.36 -2.74 3.65
CA ASP A 106 -7.49 -3.65 3.89
C ASP A 106 -7.47 -4.85 2.95
N ARG A 107 -7.47 -6.05 3.54
CA ARG A 107 -7.51 -7.31 2.81
C ARG A 107 -8.71 -7.46 1.88
N LYS A 108 -9.89 -6.97 2.28
CA LYS A 108 -11.10 -7.06 1.46
C LYS A 108 -11.01 -6.15 0.23
N LEU A 109 -10.42 -4.96 0.40
CA LEU A 109 -10.17 -4.04 -0.73
C LEU A 109 -9.12 -4.61 -1.67
N ILE A 110 -8.05 -5.24 -1.17
CA ILE A 110 -7.09 -5.96 -2.00
C ILE A 110 -7.78 -7.09 -2.78
N ASP A 111 -8.58 -7.92 -2.11
CA ASP A 111 -9.30 -9.03 -2.74
C ASP A 111 -10.29 -8.52 -3.81
N LEU A 112 -10.93 -7.37 -3.59
CA LEU A 112 -11.80 -6.72 -4.56
C LEU A 112 -11.03 -6.24 -5.82
N LEU A 113 -9.86 -5.60 -5.64
CA LEU A 113 -8.99 -5.22 -6.76
C LEU A 113 -8.60 -6.44 -7.61
N ILE A 114 -8.23 -7.54 -6.94
CA ILE A 114 -7.85 -8.78 -7.60
C ILE A 114 -9.02 -9.36 -8.42
N GLU A 115 -10.24 -9.37 -7.86
CA GLU A 115 -11.42 -9.85 -8.57
C GLU A 115 -11.73 -8.98 -9.80
N LYS A 116 -11.70 -7.67 -9.66
CA LYS A 116 -11.95 -6.76 -10.78
C LYS A 116 -10.89 -6.91 -11.88
N PHE A 117 -9.62 -7.16 -11.50
CA PHE A 117 -8.55 -7.34 -12.46
C PHE A 117 -8.66 -8.64 -13.29
N LYS A 118 -9.32 -9.69 -12.77
CA LYS A 118 -9.57 -10.94 -13.49
C LYS A 118 -10.36 -10.75 -14.79
N SER A 119 -11.17 -9.70 -14.89
CA SER A 119 -11.96 -9.43 -16.09
C SER A 119 -11.12 -9.08 -17.33
N LYS A 120 -9.82 -8.79 -17.17
CA LYS A 120 -8.88 -8.35 -18.21
C LYS A 120 -9.31 -7.09 -19.00
N LYS A 121 -10.36 -6.40 -18.55
CA LYS A 121 -10.87 -5.17 -19.18
C LYS A 121 -9.97 -3.96 -18.95
N TYR A 122 -9.12 -4.00 -17.93
CA TYR A 122 -8.31 -2.89 -17.47
C TYR A 122 -6.84 -3.26 -17.41
N ASP A 123 -5.99 -2.30 -17.75
CA ASP A 123 -4.54 -2.43 -17.67
C ASP A 123 -4.05 -2.11 -16.25
N TYR A 124 -4.79 -1.21 -15.56
CA TYR A 124 -4.47 -0.73 -14.23
C TYR A 124 -5.77 -0.49 -13.43
N ILE A 125 -5.80 -0.98 -12.18
CA ILE A 125 -6.90 -0.72 -11.24
C ILE A 125 -6.32 -0.21 -9.92
N CYS A 126 -7.00 0.75 -9.29
CA CYS A 126 -6.63 1.26 -7.97
C CYS A 126 -7.86 1.64 -7.14
N ASN A 127 -7.64 1.81 -5.83
CA ASN A 127 -8.57 2.42 -4.89
C ASN A 127 -7.92 3.57 -4.11
N HIS A 128 -7.02 4.30 -4.74
CA HIS A 128 -6.37 5.46 -4.14
C HIS A 128 -7.34 6.64 -4.01
N GLN A 129 -7.18 7.38 -2.90
CA GLN A 129 -7.82 8.67 -2.70
C GLN A 129 -7.55 9.59 -3.90
N ASN A 130 -8.54 10.42 -4.24
CA ASN A 130 -8.46 11.47 -5.28
C ASN A 130 -8.08 11.01 -6.70
N ARG A 131 -8.01 9.70 -6.98
CA ARG A 131 -7.81 9.21 -8.34
C ARG A 131 -9.16 8.97 -9.01
N LEU A 132 -9.42 9.70 -10.11
CA LEU A 132 -10.69 9.65 -10.85
C LEU A 132 -11.92 9.74 -9.91
N ASN A 133 -11.85 10.65 -8.93
CA ASN A 133 -12.93 10.91 -7.97
C ASN A 133 -13.39 9.65 -7.19
N SER A 134 -12.45 8.78 -6.82
CA SER A 134 -12.74 7.51 -6.15
C SER A 134 -13.37 7.66 -4.76
N LYS A 135 -13.17 8.82 -4.12
CA LYS A 135 -13.72 9.22 -2.80
C LYS A 135 -13.28 8.36 -1.60
N TYR A 136 -12.35 7.43 -1.76
CA TYR A 136 -11.80 6.71 -0.61
C TYR A 136 -11.10 7.64 0.37
N ALA A 137 -11.18 7.31 1.67
CA ALA A 137 -10.25 7.84 2.66
C ALA A 137 -8.82 7.40 2.32
N ASP A 138 -7.81 8.24 2.64
CA ASP A 138 -6.41 7.91 2.43
C ASP A 138 -5.92 6.88 3.45
N GLY A 139 -4.94 6.03 3.05
CA GLY A 139 -4.38 4.98 3.91
C GLY A 139 -4.92 3.57 3.66
N PHE A 140 -5.88 3.39 2.73
CA PHE A 140 -6.38 2.07 2.31
C PHE A 140 -5.95 1.68 0.90
N GLY A 141 -5.18 2.55 0.23
CA GLY A 141 -4.88 2.44 -1.19
C GLY A 141 -3.97 1.27 -1.56
N ALA A 142 -4.37 0.55 -2.61
CA ALA A 142 -3.55 -0.41 -3.32
C ALA A 142 -3.77 -0.26 -4.83
N GLU A 143 -2.85 -0.80 -5.60
CA GLU A 143 -2.89 -0.78 -7.07
C GLU A 143 -2.65 -2.19 -7.60
N ILE A 144 -3.24 -2.54 -8.74
CA ILE A 144 -3.02 -3.83 -9.39
C ILE A 144 -2.79 -3.64 -10.89
N PHE A 145 -1.82 -4.34 -11.43
CA PHE A 145 -1.42 -4.31 -12.84
C PHE A 145 -0.60 -5.55 -13.21
N SER A 146 -0.44 -5.80 -14.51
CA SER A 146 0.36 -6.92 -15.00
C SER A 146 1.86 -6.61 -15.01
N LEU A 147 2.70 -7.65 -15.05
CA LEU A 147 4.14 -7.52 -15.31
C LEU A 147 4.41 -6.87 -16.68
N GLU A 148 3.59 -7.18 -17.69
CA GLU A 148 3.67 -6.54 -19.01
C GLU A 148 3.53 -5.01 -18.91
N LEU A 149 2.49 -4.53 -18.20
CA LEU A 149 2.35 -3.10 -17.97
C LEU A 149 3.58 -2.55 -17.25
N LEU A 150 4.02 -3.20 -16.18
CA LEU A 150 5.19 -2.75 -15.41
C LEU A 150 6.45 -2.66 -16.28
N GLN A 151 6.66 -3.62 -17.18
CA GLN A 151 7.75 -3.60 -18.17
C GLN A 151 7.60 -2.41 -19.15
N LYS A 152 6.39 -2.17 -19.66
CA LYS A 152 6.10 -1.02 -20.52
C LYS A 152 6.41 0.30 -19.82
N LEU A 153 6.01 0.44 -18.54
CA LEU A 153 6.33 1.62 -17.72
C LEU A 153 7.86 1.75 -17.56
N PHE A 154 8.55 0.67 -17.20
CA PHE A 154 10.00 0.65 -17.01
C PHE A 154 10.75 1.12 -18.25
N ASN A 155 10.36 0.67 -19.44
CA ASN A 155 11.00 1.02 -20.70
C ASN A 155 10.73 2.47 -21.13
N ASN A 156 9.55 3.01 -20.82
CA ASN A 156 9.09 4.31 -21.34
C ASN A 156 9.22 5.47 -20.34
N ALA A 157 9.31 5.21 -19.03
CA ALA A 157 9.45 6.25 -18.03
C ALA A 157 10.86 6.87 -18.08
N LYS A 158 10.94 8.14 -18.51
CA LYS A 158 12.21 8.90 -18.62
C LYS A 158 12.37 9.97 -17.55
N LYS A 159 11.26 10.51 -17.03
CA LYS A 159 11.29 11.58 -16.02
C LYS A 159 11.61 11.00 -14.63
N LYS A 160 12.36 11.75 -13.82
CA LYS A 160 12.70 11.37 -12.43
C LYS A 160 11.46 11.02 -11.61
N ALA A 161 10.41 11.83 -11.67
CA ALA A 161 9.15 11.57 -10.97
C ALA A 161 8.49 10.23 -11.41
N GLN A 162 8.58 9.87 -12.69
CA GLN A 162 8.06 8.59 -13.20
C GLN A 162 8.90 7.39 -12.74
N ARG A 163 10.20 7.58 -12.46
CA ARG A 163 11.07 6.54 -11.90
C ARG A 163 10.88 6.38 -10.39
N GLU A 164 10.56 7.47 -9.70
CA GLU A 164 10.30 7.50 -8.25
C GLU A 164 8.90 6.99 -7.90
N HIS A 165 7.88 7.35 -8.69
CA HIS A 165 6.48 6.97 -8.45
C HIS A 165 6.04 5.92 -9.46
N VAL A 166 6.02 4.65 -9.06
CA VAL A 166 5.88 3.45 -9.91
C VAL A 166 4.83 3.57 -11.03
N THR A 167 3.70 4.20 -10.75
CA THR A 167 2.58 4.32 -11.69
C THR A 167 2.38 5.74 -12.26
N GLN A 168 3.31 6.66 -12.00
CA GLN A 168 3.19 8.05 -12.48
C GLN A 168 3.08 8.15 -14.00
N TYR A 169 3.81 7.30 -14.74
CA TYR A 169 3.71 7.27 -16.20
C TYR A 169 2.28 6.95 -16.70
N VAL A 170 1.55 6.08 -16.00
CA VAL A 170 0.13 5.78 -16.32
C VAL A 170 -0.70 7.05 -16.18
N TRP A 171 -0.50 7.81 -15.09
CA TRP A 171 -1.26 9.04 -14.81
C TRP A 171 -0.91 10.18 -15.75
N ASP A 172 0.34 10.28 -16.16
CA ASP A 172 0.78 11.27 -17.18
C ASP A 172 0.23 10.95 -18.57
N ASN A 173 -0.12 9.69 -18.83
CA ASN A 173 -0.55 9.19 -20.15
C ASN A 173 -1.91 8.46 -20.09
N LYS A 174 -2.87 8.95 -19.31
CA LYS A 174 -4.16 8.28 -19.02
C LYS A 174 -4.88 7.75 -20.26
N LYS A 175 -4.84 8.51 -21.37
CA LYS A 175 -5.50 8.13 -22.63
C LYS A 175 -4.92 6.87 -23.29
N LYS A 176 -3.72 6.43 -22.90
CA LYS A 176 -3.04 5.24 -23.45
C LYS A 176 -3.35 3.95 -22.67
N PHE A 177 -4.12 4.03 -21.59
CA PHE A 177 -4.35 2.92 -20.68
C PHE A 177 -5.83 2.82 -20.29
N ARG A 178 -6.31 1.59 -20.16
CA ARG A 178 -7.64 1.30 -19.61
C ARG A 178 -7.56 1.29 -18.09
N ILE A 179 -7.95 2.40 -17.49
CA ILE A 179 -7.81 2.65 -16.05
C ILE A 179 -9.16 2.49 -15.35
N LEU A 180 -9.20 1.77 -14.24
CA LEU A 180 -10.32 1.76 -13.30
C LEU A 180 -9.86 2.27 -11.93
N ALA A 181 -10.42 3.38 -11.47
CA ALA A 181 -10.40 3.74 -10.06
C ALA A 181 -11.70 3.26 -9.41
N LEU A 182 -11.61 2.32 -8.47
CA LEU A 182 -12.78 1.83 -7.76
C LEU A 182 -13.43 2.97 -6.99
N GLN A 183 -14.74 3.10 -7.12
CA GLN A 183 -15.50 4.07 -6.34
C GLN A 183 -15.71 3.56 -4.91
N ALA A 184 -15.53 4.43 -3.94
CA ALA A 184 -15.74 4.09 -2.54
C ALA A 184 -17.22 3.83 -2.27
N PRO A 185 -17.58 2.73 -1.60
CA PRO A 185 -18.92 2.56 -1.08
C PRO A 185 -19.21 3.64 -0.02
N LYS A 186 -20.48 3.91 0.25
CA LYS A 186 -20.90 4.96 1.22
C LYS A 186 -20.16 4.89 2.56
N SER A 187 -19.90 3.69 3.07
CA SER A 187 -19.15 3.48 4.32
C SER A 187 -17.67 3.85 4.29
N LEU A 188 -17.09 4.10 3.11
CA LEU A 188 -15.67 4.44 2.90
C LEU A 188 -15.48 5.75 2.12
N ALA A 189 -16.59 6.42 1.74
CA ALA A 189 -16.57 7.64 0.92
C ALA A 189 -16.28 8.90 1.75
N TYR A 190 -15.10 8.95 2.37
CA TYR A 190 -14.65 10.05 3.24
C TYR A 190 -13.26 10.55 2.80
N PRO A 191 -13.15 11.25 1.66
CA PRO A 191 -11.88 11.64 1.08
C PRO A 191 -11.06 12.64 1.93
N SER A 192 -11.68 13.29 2.92
CA SER A 192 -10.98 14.15 3.86
C SER A 192 -10.22 13.39 4.96
N LEU A 193 -10.55 12.12 5.19
CA LEU A 193 -9.89 11.30 6.21
C LEU A 193 -8.54 10.80 5.70
N LYS A 194 -7.52 10.87 6.58
CA LYS A 194 -6.15 10.39 6.33
C LYS A 194 -5.68 9.46 7.43
N PHE A 195 -5.10 8.34 7.03
CA PHE A 195 -4.58 7.32 7.94
C PHE A 195 -3.16 6.88 7.58
N ASP A 196 -2.55 7.45 6.55
CA ASP A 196 -1.16 7.21 6.19
C ASP A 196 -0.20 7.84 7.21
N ILE A 197 0.94 7.21 7.45
CA ILE A 197 1.95 7.71 8.39
C ILE A 197 3.07 8.37 7.61
N ASN A 198 3.16 9.72 7.69
CA ASN A 198 4.20 10.50 7.06
C ASN A 198 5.10 11.21 8.06
N THR A 199 4.57 11.61 9.20
CA THR A 199 5.23 12.40 10.24
C THR A 199 5.14 11.73 11.60
N LEU A 200 5.86 12.24 12.58
CA LEU A 200 5.75 11.80 13.99
C LEU A 200 4.35 12.07 14.55
N LYS A 201 3.72 13.17 14.14
CA LYS A 201 2.34 13.51 14.53
C LYS A 201 1.36 12.43 14.06
N ASP A 202 1.47 12.00 12.79
CA ASP A 202 0.62 10.93 12.25
C ASP A 202 0.84 9.62 13.02
N LEU A 203 2.09 9.24 13.27
CA LEU A 203 2.41 8.04 14.02
C LEU A 203 1.81 8.06 15.42
N ASN A 204 1.97 9.17 16.15
CA ASN A 204 1.44 9.30 17.51
C ASN A 204 -0.09 9.27 17.51
N TYR A 205 -0.72 9.92 16.54
CA TYR A 205 -2.17 9.83 16.35
C TYR A 205 -2.60 8.39 16.09
N ILE A 206 -2.00 7.68 15.13
CA ILE A 206 -2.36 6.30 14.80
C ILE A 206 -2.17 5.36 15.99
N LYS A 207 -1.09 5.52 16.78
CA LYS A 207 -0.89 4.72 18.02
C LYS A 207 -2.03 4.90 19.02
N LYS A 208 -2.41 6.17 19.29
CA LYS A 208 -3.52 6.50 20.20
C LYS A 208 -4.83 5.93 19.66
N PHE A 209 -5.09 6.13 18.36
CA PHE A 209 -6.29 5.68 17.69
C PHE A 209 -6.44 4.15 17.74
N VAL A 210 -5.36 3.41 17.45
CA VAL A 210 -5.33 1.94 17.51
C VAL A 210 -5.63 1.44 18.92
N ARG A 211 -5.03 2.07 19.94
CA ARG A 211 -5.21 1.69 21.34
C ARG A 211 -6.64 1.97 21.83
N ALA A 212 -7.13 3.18 21.61
CA ALA A 212 -8.45 3.64 22.07
C ALA A 212 -9.60 2.82 21.47
N ASN A 213 -9.49 2.43 20.21
CA ASN A 213 -10.53 1.70 19.48
C ASN A 213 -10.27 0.18 19.41
N LYS A 214 -9.26 -0.34 20.14
CA LYS A 214 -8.86 -1.76 20.14
C LYS A 214 -8.69 -2.33 18.72
N ILE A 215 -8.14 -1.51 17.79
CA ILE A 215 -7.97 -1.88 16.39
C ILE A 215 -6.97 -3.03 16.28
N SER A 216 -7.35 -4.06 15.55
CA SER A 216 -6.56 -5.27 15.32
C SER A 216 -6.14 -5.44 13.87
N LEU A 217 -5.35 -6.48 13.61
CA LEU A 217 -4.99 -6.90 12.25
C LEU A 217 -6.20 -7.33 11.40
N LEU A 218 -7.34 -7.61 12.02
CA LEU A 218 -8.57 -8.04 11.35
C LEU A 218 -9.57 -6.91 11.14
N SER A 219 -9.42 -5.77 11.84
CA SER A 219 -10.31 -4.60 11.68
C SER A 219 -10.33 -4.15 10.22
N THR A 220 -11.53 -3.97 9.66
CA THR A 220 -11.73 -3.60 8.25
C THR A 220 -11.61 -2.09 8.06
N ALA A 221 -11.47 -1.64 6.80
CA ALA A 221 -11.50 -0.22 6.47
C ALA A 221 -12.79 0.45 6.95
N SER A 222 -13.94 -0.24 6.86
CA SER A 222 -15.22 0.26 7.36
C SER A 222 -15.22 0.44 8.88
N ASP A 223 -14.61 -0.49 9.64
CA ASP A 223 -14.44 -0.33 11.10
C ASP A 223 -13.60 0.89 11.42
N ILE A 224 -12.48 1.07 10.71
CA ILE A 224 -11.55 2.20 10.90
C ILE A 224 -12.27 3.54 10.66
N VAL A 225 -13.00 3.66 9.55
CA VAL A 225 -13.77 4.87 9.23
C VAL A 225 -14.85 5.12 10.29
N LYS A 226 -15.60 4.08 10.68
CA LYS A 226 -16.63 4.17 11.73
C LYS A 226 -16.07 4.68 13.04
N TYR A 227 -14.90 4.18 13.49
CA TYR A 227 -14.23 4.66 14.70
C TYR A 227 -13.81 6.11 14.58
N LYS A 228 -13.27 6.51 13.42
CA LYS A 228 -12.86 7.90 13.18
C LYS A 228 -14.03 8.88 13.20
N LEU A 229 -15.16 8.49 12.63
CA LEU A 229 -16.37 9.31 12.64
C LEU A 229 -16.95 9.47 14.05
N LYS A 230 -16.80 8.46 14.93
CA LYS A 230 -17.20 8.56 16.34
C LYS A 230 -16.32 9.55 17.12
N GLU A 231 -15.00 9.59 16.86
CA GLU A 231 -14.10 10.59 17.49
C GLU A 231 -14.51 12.03 17.17
N ASN A 232 -15.04 12.26 15.95
CA ASN A 232 -15.41 13.58 15.47
C ASN A 232 -16.81 14.05 15.92
N LYS A 233 -17.61 13.16 16.56
CA LYS A 233 -18.87 13.58 17.18
C LYS A 233 -18.58 14.33 18.47
N PRO A 234 -19.25 15.50 18.74
CA PRO A 234 -19.18 16.13 20.07
C PRO A 234 -19.50 15.09 21.13
N LYS A 235 -18.71 15.04 22.19
CA LYS A 235 -19.08 14.28 23.38
C LYS A 235 -20.36 14.95 23.91
N GLU A 236 -21.47 14.24 23.92
CA GLU A 236 -22.64 14.66 24.67
C GLU A 236 -22.18 14.92 26.11
N VAL A 237 -22.21 16.16 26.54
CA VAL A 237 -22.02 16.54 27.93
C VAL A 237 -23.21 15.90 28.65
N LYS A 238 -22.97 14.83 29.41
CA LYS A 238 -23.95 14.35 30.37
C LYS A 238 -24.08 15.46 31.41
N LEU A 239 -25.19 16.21 31.34
CA LEU A 239 -25.67 17.06 32.40
C LEU A 239 -26.01 16.20 33.62
#